data_bbdebdceea6c050b313b2395e4f310c1
#
_entry.id   bbdebdceea6c050b313b2395e4f310c1
#
_cell.length_a   1.000
_cell.length_b   1.000
_cell.length_c   1.000
_cell.angle_alpha   90.00
_cell.angle_beta   90.00
_cell.angle_gamma   90.00
#
_symmetry.space_group_name_H-M   'P 1'
#
loop_
_entity.id
_entity.type
_entity.pdbx_description
1 polymer ?
#
loop_
_entity_poly.entity_id
_entity_poly.type
_entity_poly.pdbx_seq_one_letter_code
_entity_poly.pdbx_strand_id
1 'polypeptide(L)'
;MNKKVLISGAGIGGSTLAFWLAHRGFEVTVVERAAGARSSGNPVDVKGPAVEVVEQMGVLPQLRAAGSEVSRLTFVDGRGRRVAHIDLKAFQGSAGVREVEVPRADLAKILLDAGREQYELRWNDTVTDLAQDPAGVDVTFAAAPPRRFDLVIGADGLHSAVRRSTFGEATAFLSHQGIYVATLRIAEPLGSDREVLIYNTPGRALAVHPTGGRAVAAFMFRHQGIPGYDHRDTERHKRTLIEAFTDQGWRVPELLDRVRDTDDLFFDSVSKGELPRWSDGRVALLGDAASCVSLFGDGTTLAIAGAYTLAEALTADPDDHQAAFRNYERRHRVVVEPKLNGVTAAAALLIPATRAGIAIRNAATRVAPAITALRGLRRPAA
;
A
#
# COMPACT_ATOMS: atom_id res chain seq x y z
N MET A 1 30.70 -1.95 16.48
CA MET A 1 29.63 -1.58 17.44
C MET A 1 28.30 -1.75 16.72
N ASN A 2 27.35 -2.50 17.29
CA ASN A 2 26.03 -2.64 16.69
C ASN A 2 25.28 -1.32 16.83
N LYS A 3 24.99 -0.64 15.71
CA LYS A 3 24.20 0.60 15.73
C LYS A 3 22.76 0.28 16.14
N LYS A 4 22.21 1.12 17.01
CA LYS A 4 20.82 1.05 17.48
C LYS A 4 19.91 1.80 16.51
N VAL A 5 18.99 1.09 15.90
CA VAL A 5 18.07 1.65 14.91
C VAL A 5 16.63 1.51 15.40
N LEU A 6 15.94 2.64 15.49
CA LEU A 6 14.48 2.66 15.68
C LEU A 6 13.78 2.65 14.33
N ILE A 7 12.79 1.78 14.17
CA ILE A 7 11.85 1.80 13.06
C ILE A 7 10.46 2.12 13.63
N SER A 8 9.89 3.24 13.20
CA SER A 8 8.52 3.62 13.53
C SER A 8 7.56 3.04 12.48
N GLY A 9 6.74 2.07 12.89
CA GLY A 9 5.79 1.35 12.05
C GLY A 9 6.21 -0.09 11.72
N ALA A 10 5.37 -1.07 12.10
CA ALA A 10 5.53 -2.50 11.79
C ALA A 10 4.71 -2.91 10.53
N GLY A 11 4.51 -1.98 9.61
CA GLY A 11 3.90 -2.25 8.30
C GLY A 11 4.84 -3.00 7.36
N ILE A 12 4.43 -3.19 6.12
CA ILE A 12 5.18 -3.94 5.09
C ILE A 12 6.64 -3.45 4.98
N GLY A 13 6.85 -2.14 4.81
CA GLY A 13 8.20 -1.57 4.71
C GLY A 13 9.02 -1.70 6.00
N GLY A 14 8.40 -1.41 7.15
CA GLY A 14 9.08 -1.47 8.45
C GLY A 14 9.49 -2.89 8.84
N SER A 15 8.60 -3.88 8.66
CA SER A 15 8.90 -5.30 8.93
C SER A 15 9.99 -5.83 7.99
N THR A 16 9.93 -5.47 6.70
CA THR A 16 10.98 -5.85 5.73
C THR A 16 12.34 -5.23 6.12
N LEU A 17 12.36 -3.95 6.50
CA LEU A 17 13.59 -3.28 6.92
C LEU A 17 14.15 -3.87 8.21
N ALA A 18 13.26 -4.14 9.18
CA ALA A 18 13.66 -4.75 10.46
C ALA A 18 14.35 -6.11 10.26
N PHE A 19 13.78 -6.97 9.42
CA PHE A 19 14.40 -8.23 9.03
C PHE A 19 15.81 -8.02 8.49
N TRP A 20 15.97 -7.16 7.48
CA TRP A 20 17.27 -6.98 6.82
C TRP A 20 18.32 -6.33 7.71
N LEU A 21 17.96 -5.33 8.52
CA LEU A 21 18.90 -4.68 9.44
C LEU A 21 19.32 -5.63 10.55
N ALA A 22 18.40 -6.35 11.17
CA ALA A 22 18.71 -7.34 12.19
C ALA A 22 19.63 -8.45 11.64
N HIS A 23 19.33 -8.96 10.45
CA HIS A 23 20.15 -9.97 9.76
C HIS A 23 21.57 -9.48 9.44
N ARG A 24 21.77 -8.16 9.34
CA ARG A 24 23.06 -7.50 9.07
C ARG A 24 23.74 -6.97 10.35
N GLY A 25 23.24 -7.36 11.53
CA GLY A 25 23.89 -7.11 12.83
C GLY A 25 23.58 -5.75 13.45
N PHE A 26 22.53 -5.05 13.01
CA PHE A 26 22.02 -3.87 13.72
C PHE A 26 21.17 -4.28 14.93
N GLU A 27 21.20 -3.48 16.00
CA GLU A 27 20.27 -3.60 17.13
C GLU A 27 18.97 -2.86 16.77
N VAL A 28 17.94 -3.60 16.41
CA VAL A 28 16.70 -3.01 15.88
C VAL A 28 15.58 -3.03 16.91
N THR A 29 14.94 -1.88 17.08
CA THR A 29 13.67 -1.73 17.81
C THR A 29 12.60 -1.24 16.84
N VAL A 30 11.47 -1.91 16.82
CA VAL A 30 10.29 -1.51 16.02
C VAL A 30 9.19 -1.07 16.98
N VAL A 31 8.55 0.07 16.72
CA VAL A 31 7.35 0.51 17.43
C VAL A 31 6.16 0.58 16.48
N GLU A 32 5.00 0.11 16.96
CA GLU A 32 3.75 0.09 16.19
C GLU A 32 2.59 0.58 17.08
N ARG A 33 1.84 1.56 16.57
CA ARG A 33 0.70 2.15 17.27
C ARG A 33 -0.49 1.20 17.46
N ALA A 34 -0.63 0.21 16.58
CA ALA A 34 -1.69 -0.79 16.69
C ALA A 34 -1.37 -1.82 17.79
N ALA A 35 -2.41 -2.48 18.31
CA ALA A 35 -2.29 -3.56 19.29
C ALA A 35 -1.79 -4.88 18.68
N GLY A 36 -1.67 -4.95 17.36
CA GLY A 36 -1.23 -6.13 16.62
C GLY A 36 -1.19 -5.86 15.13
N ALA A 37 -0.77 -6.85 14.35
CA ALA A 37 -0.72 -6.76 12.91
C ALA A 37 -2.12 -6.42 12.36
N ARG A 38 -2.28 -5.23 11.82
CA ARG A 38 -3.52 -4.76 11.17
C ARG A 38 -3.29 -4.64 9.69
N SER A 39 -4.25 -5.11 8.92
CA SER A 39 -4.38 -4.75 7.54
C SER A 39 -5.80 -5.02 7.09
N SER A 40 -6.51 -3.98 6.73
CA SER A 40 -7.88 -4.05 6.19
C SER A 40 -7.92 -3.78 4.69
N GLY A 41 -6.76 -3.65 4.06
CA GLY A 41 -6.65 -3.28 2.66
C GLY A 41 -6.96 -4.42 1.69
N ASN A 42 -7.22 -4.04 0.44
CA ASN A 42 -7.34 -4.96 -0.68
C ASN A 42 -6.10 -5.85 -0.82
N PRO A 43 -6.20 -7.00 -1.50
CA PRO A 43 -5.04 -7.73 -1.97
C PRO A 43 -4.06 -6.82 -2.69
N VAL A 44 -2.79 -7.11 -2.55
CA VAL A 44 -1.68 -6.30 -3.07
C VAL A 44 -0.71 -7.18 -3.85
N ASP A 45 -0.07 -6.58 -4.85
CA ASP A 45 0.92 -7.26 -5.68
C ASP A 45 2.32 -7.17 -5.06
N VAL A 46 3.00 -8.30 -5.01
CA VAL A 46 4.45 -8.38 -4.87
C VAL A 46 5.02 -8.68 -6.25
N LYS A 47 5.68 -7.70 -6.88
CA LYS A 47 6.14 -7.79 -8.26
C LYS A 47 7.50 -7.13 -8.48
N GLY A 48 8.11 -7.42 -9.63
CA GLY A 48 9.41 -6.86 -10.01
C GLY A 48 10.47 -7.09 -8.93
N PRO A 49 11.25 -6.05 -8.55
CA PRO A 49 12.36 -6.20 -7.60
C PRO A 49 11.94 -6.70 -6.21
N ALA A 50 10.69 -6.49 -5.79
CA ALA A 50 10.22 -6.96 -4.49
C ALA A 50 10.16 -8.50 -4.41
N VAL A 51 9.97 -9.20 -5.54
CA VAL A 51 9.94 -10.66 -5.57
C VAL A 51 11.31 -11.25 -5.19
N GLU A 52 12.39 -10.68 -5.70
CA GLU A 52 13.76 -11.09 -5.35
C GLU A 52 14.05 -10.84 -3.87
N VAL A 53 13.57 -9.73 -3.32
CA VAL A 53 13.74 -9.42 -1.91
C VAL A 53 13.03 -10.45 -1.02
N VAL A 54 11.76 -10.77 -1.28
CA VAL A 54 11.02 -11.77 -0.48
C VAL A 54 11.52 -13.20 -0.72
N GLU A 55 12.09 -13.49 -1.88
CA GLU A 55 12.78 -14.77 -2.16
C GLU A 55 14.04 -14.90 -1.29
N GLN A 56 14.87 -13.85 -1.21
CA GLN A 56 16.07 -13.81 -0.35
C GLN A 56 15.70 -13.84 1.14
N MET A 57 14.55 -13.31 1.54
CA MET A 57 14.01 -13.45 2.89
C MET A 57 13.51 -14.87 3.19
N GLY A 58 13.42 -15.75 2.20
CA GLY A 58 12.91 -17.12 2.34
C GLY A 58 11.38 -17.21 2.49
N VAL A 59 10.63 -16.13 2.26
CA VAL A 59 9.16 -16.10 2.48
C VAL A 59 8.33 -16.26 1.19
N LEU A 60 8.95 -16.32 0.02
CA LEU A 60 8.24 -16.46 -1.25
C LEU A 60 7.32 -17.71 -1.31
N PRO A 61 7.68 -18.87 -0.76
CA PRO A 61 6.78 -20.03 -0.72
C PRO A 61 5.50 -19.77 0.09
N GLN A 62 5.62 -19.10 1.26
CA GLN A 62 4.46 -18.74 2.08
C GLN A 62 3.56 -17.71 1.38
N LEU A 63 4.16 -16.73 0.68
CA LEU A 63 3.41 -15.75 -0.10
C LEU A 63 2.64 -16.41 -1.24
N ARG A 64 3.24 -17.38 -1.93
CA ARG A 64 2.54 -18.13 -2.98
C ARG A 64 1.41 -18.99 -2.43
N ALA A 65 1.59 -19.60 -1.26
CA ALA A 65 0.55 -20.38 -0.60
C ALA A 65 -0.64 -19.53 -0.14
N ALA A 66 -0.39 -18.27 0.25
CA ALA A 66 -1.41 -17.29 0.61
C ALA A 66 -1.96 -16.51 -0.59
N GLY A 67 -1.40 -16.71 -1.77
CA GLY A 67 -1.71 -15.95 -2.97
C GLY A 67 -3.15 -16.13 -3.44
N SER A 68 -3.69 -15.07 -4.05
CA SER A 68 -4.98 -15.10 -4.71
C SER A 68 -4.87 -15.73 -6.11
N GLU A 69 -5.93 -16.44 -6.52
CA GLU A 69 -6.04 -17.00 -7.88
C GLU A 69 -6.78 -16.05 -8.84
N VAL A 70 -6.92 -14.78 -8.49
CA VAL A 70 -7.64 -13.80 -9.31
C VAL A 70 -6.98 -13.70 -10.69
N SER A 71 -7.78 -13.93 -11.72
CA SER A 71 -7.35 -13.88 -13.13
C SER A 71 -8.19 -12.94 -13.98
N ARG A 72 -9.24 -12.36 -13.40
CA ARG A 72 -10.20 -11.53 -14.14
C ARG A 72 -10.76 -10.39 -13.31
N LEU A 73 -10.87 -9.22 -13.93
CA LEU A 73 -11.71 -8.11 -13.45
C LEU A 73 -12.99 -8.09 -14.28
N THR A 74 -14.15 -8.19 -13.63
CA THR A 74 -15.46 -8.18 -14.30
C THR A 74 -16.27 -6.97 -13.86
N PHE A 75 -16.68 -6.19 -14.81
CA PHE A 75 -17.57 -5.04 -14.58
C PHE A 75 -19.02 -5.47 -14.65
N VAL A 76 -19.81 -5.04 -13.65
CA VAL A 76 -21.24 -5.34 -13.54
C VAL A 76 -22.09 -4.07 -13.56
N ASP A 77 -23.35 -4.21 -14.01
CA ASP A 77 -24.35 -3.13 -13.92
C ASP A 77 -25.06 -3.13 -12.53
N GLY A 78 -25.95 -2.17 -12.30
CA GLY A 78 -26.71 -2.04 -11.04
C GLY A 78 -27.63 -3.23 -10.71
N ARG A 79 -27.81 -4.19 -11.63
CA ARG A 79 -28.52 -5.46 -11.42
C ARG A 79 -27.59 -6.65 -11.30
N GLY A 80 -26.27 -6.42 -11.28
CA GLY A 80 -25.26 -7.48 -11.19
C GLY A 80 -24.98 -8.21 -12.52
N ARG A 81 -25.52 -7.74 -13.66
CA ARG A 81 -25.25 -8.37 -14.97
C ARG A 81 -23.87 -7.95 -15.46
N ARG A 82 -23.10 -8.90 -15.95
CA ARG A 82 -21.75 -8.68 -16.49
C ARG A 82 -21.84 -7.83 -17.78
N VAL A 83 -21.10 -6.70 -17.79
CA VAL A 83 -21.12 -5.76 -18.94
C VAL A 83 -19.78 -5.70 -19.68
N ALA A 84 -18.67 -5.99 -19.00
CA ALA A 84 -17.33 -6.05 -19.58
C ALA A 84 -16.39 -6.86 -18.66
N HIS A 85 -15.24 -7.27 -19.15
CA HIS A 85 -14.20 -7.88 -18.33
C HIS A 85 -12.80 -7.56 -18.88
N ILE A 86 -11.80 -7.75 -18.01
CA ILE A 86 -10.37 -7.68 -18.32
C ILE A 86 -9.75 -8.98 -17.84
N ASP A 87 -9.14 -9.75 -18.74
CA ASP A 87 -8.32 -10.90 -18.40
C ASP A 87 -6.93 -10.42 -17.96
N LEU A 88 -6.59 -10.59 -16.70
CA LEU A 88 -5.30 -10.13 -16.15
C LEU A 88 -4.13 -10.89 -16.77
N LYS A 89 -4.31 -12.18 -17.08
CA LYS A 89 -3.28 -13.00 -17.75
C LYS A 89 -2.89 -12.47 -19.14
N ALA A 90 -3.79 -11.82 -19.84
CA ALA A 90 -3.50 -11.23 -21.16
C ALA A 90 -2.57 -10.00 -21.06
N PHE A 91 -2.50 -9.37 -19.89
CA PHE A 91 -1.62 -8.23 -19.61
C PHE A 91 -0.31 -8.62 -18.91
N GLN A 92 -0.27 -9.79 -18.27
CA GLN A 92 0.94 -10.42 -17.78
C GLN A 92 1.69 -10.97 -18.99
N GLY A 93 2.47 -10.13 -19.65
CA GLY A 93 3.19 -10.50 -20.88
C GLY A 93 4.02 -11.76 -20.68
N SER A 94 4.43 -12.39 -21.81
CA SER A 94 5.23 -13.62 -21.95
C SER A 94 6.62 -13.63 -21.29
N ALA A 95 7.03 -12.60 -20.61
CA ALA A 95 8.18 -12.55 -19.74
C ALA A 95 7.72 -13.04 -18.36
N GLY A 96 7.95 -14.31 -18.03
CA GLY A 96 7.60 -14.98 -16.78
C GLY A 96 7.73 -14.12 -15.52
N VAL A 97 6.79 -13.21 -15.32
CA VAL A 97 6.77 -12.29 -14.21
C VAL A 97 6.35 -13.09 -12.99
N ARG A 98 7.28 -13.23 -12.06
CA ARG A 98 7.08 -13.88 -10.76
C ARG A 98 6.25 -12.98 -9.86
N GLU A 99 5.02 -12.62 -10.29
CA GLU A 99 4.11 -11.81 -9.49
C GLU A 99 3.30 -12.69 -8.55
N VAL A 100 3.05 -12.21 -7.34
CA VAL A 100 2.16 -12.84 -6.38
C VAL A 100 1.20 -11.79 -5.86
N GLU A 101 -0.09 -11.96 -6.12
CA GLU A 101 -1.13 -11.17 -5.47
C GLU A 101 -1.48 -11.85 -4.14
N VAL A 102 -1.39 -11.11 -3.04
CA VAL A 102 -1.58 -11.64 -1.67
C VAL A 102 -2.54 -10.73 -0.91
N PRO A 103 -3.45 -11.26 -0.07
CA PRO A 103 -4.18 -10.43 0.89
C PRO A 103 -3.19 -9.63 1.73
N ARG A 104 -3.39 -8.32 1.81
CA ARG A 104 -2.44 -7.41 2.49
C ARG A 104 -2.18 -7.80 3.95
N ALA A 105 -3.19 -8.36 4.62
CA ALA A 105 -3.06 -8.85 5.99
C ALA A 105 -2.07 -10.01 6.09
N ASP A 106 -2.17 -10.96 5.16
CA ASP A 106 -1.30 -12.16 5.13
C ASP A 106 0.12 -11.76 4.79
N LEU A 107 0.30 -10.87 3.80
CA LEU A 107 1.62 -10.33 3.48
C LEU A 107 2.26 -9.64 4.69
N ALA A 108 1.54 -8.74 5.36
CA ALA A 108 2.06 -8.04 6.53
C ALA A 108 2.45 -9.01 7.65
N LYS A 109 1.62 -10.04 7.90
CA LYS A 109 1.91 -11.07 8.88
C LYS A 109 3.14 -11.90 8.52
N ILE A 110 3.24 -12.38 7.28
CA ILE A 110 4.37 -13.19 6.81
C ILE A 110 5.69 -12.42 6.93
N LEU A 111 5.72 -11.15 6.51
CA LEU A 111 6.91 -10.32 6.61
C LEU A 111 7.29 -10.00 8.07
N LEU A 112 6.32 -9.78 8.93
CA LEU A 112 6.54 -9.55 10.36
C LEU A 112 7.12 -10.80 11.04
N ASP A 113 6.53 -11.96 10.77
CA ASP A 113 6.91 -13.23 11.37
C ASP A 113 8.32 -13.68 10.93
N ALA A 114 8.73 -13.33 9.72
CA ALA A 114 10.04 -13.71 9.16
C ALA A 114 11.24 -13.28 10.00
N GLY A 115 11.15 -12.14 10.69
CA GLY A 115 12.25 -11.60 11.52
C GLY A 115 11.89 -11.45 13.00
N ARG A 116 10.74 -11.96 13.42
CA ARG A 116 10.13 -11.61 14.72
C ARG A 116 11.03 -11.83 15.94
N GLU A 117 11.88 -12.82 15.92
CA GLU A 117 12.79 -13.16 17.01
C GLU A 117 14.12 -12.40 16.98
N GLN A 118 14.39 -11.64 15.92
CA GLN A 118 15.68 -10.99 15.68
C GLN A 118 15.71 -9.52 16.12
N TYR A 119 14.54 -8.93 16.47
CA TYR A 119 14.43 -7.53 16.89
C TYR A 119 13.37 -7.31 17.97
N GLU A 120 13.52 -6.23 18.71
CA GLU A 120 12.51 -5.79 19.69
C GLU A 120 11.29 -5.21 18.94
N LEU A 121 10.08 -5.71 19.23
CA LEU A 121 8.83 -5.17 18.71
C LEU A 121 7.91 -4.73 19.85
N ARG A 122 7.50 -3.48 19.81
CA ARG A 122 6.57 -2.86 20.76
C ARG A 122 5.28 -2.49 20.08
N TRP A 123 4.19 -3.07 20.55
CA TRP A 123 2.84 -2.73 20.14
C TRP A 123 2.26 -1.63 21.04
N ASN A 124 1.19 -0.98 20.58
CA ASN A 124 0.48 0.10 21.30
C ASN A 124 1.38 1.28 21.65
N ASP A 125 2.38 1.55 20.84
CA ASP A 125 3.29 2.67 21.06
C ASP A 125 3.62 3.39 19.75
N THR A 126 3.96 4.67 19.86
CA THR A 126 4.32 5.48 18.69
C THR A 126 5.30 6.58 19.10
N VAL A 127 6.08 7.03 18.14
CA VAL A 127 6.94 8.21 18.30
C VAL A 127 6.06 9.45 18.44
N THR A 128 6.32 10.26 19.46
CA THR A 128 5.66 11.55 19.68
C THR A 128 6.56 12.74 19.46
N ASP A 129 7.86 12.59 19.73
CA ASP A 129 8.85 13.63 19.49
C ASP A 129 10.23 13.05 19.21
N LEU A 130 11.08 13.83 18.49
CA LEU A 130 12.43 13.48 18.09
C LEU A 130 13.36 14.69 18.29
N ALA A 131 14.44 14.49 19.04
CA ALA A 131 15.51 15.47 19.18
C ALA A 131 16.83 14.84 18.75
N GLN A 132 17.43 15.31 17.66
CA GLN A 132 18.70 14.78 17.15
C GLN A 132 19.87 15.71 17.39
N ASP A 133 21.04 15.10 17.62
CA ASP A 133 22.32 15.76 17.71
C ASP A 133 23.39 15.00 16.88
N PRO A 134 24.65 15.45 16.82
CA PRO A 134 25.69 14.73 16.07
C PRO A 134 25.95 13.29 16.53
N ALA A 135 25.57 12.90 17.76
CA ALA A 135 25.84 11.59 18.32
C ALA A 135 24.64 10.61 18.26
N GLY A 136 23.38 11.10 18.12
CA GLY A 136 22.22 10.24 18.09
C GLY A 136 20.89 10.99 18.02
N VAL A 137 19.81 10.27 18.26
CA VAL A 137 18.43 10.79 18.30
C VAL A 137 17.78 10.38 19.61
N ASP A 138 17.37 11.34 20.41
CA ASP A 138 16.52 11.11 21.57
C ASP A 138 15.06 11.03 21.11
N VAL A 139 14.42 9.94 21.46
CA VAL A 139 13.05 9.63 21.00
C VAL A 139 12.11 9.59 22.19
N THR A 140 11.03 10.33 22.11
CA THR A 140 9.90 10.26 23.05
C THR A 140 8.78 9.42 22.46
N PHE A 141 8.22 8.55 23.28
CA PHE A 141 7.14 7.63 22.91
C PHE A 141 5.83 8.02 23.60
N ALA A 142 4.71 7.56 23.09
CA ALA A 142 3.40 7.78 23.70
C ALA A 142 3.22 6.99 25.01
N ALA A 143 3.77 5.77 25.09
CA ALA A 143 3.58 4.86 26.20
C ALA A 143 4.89 4.51 26.93
N ALA A 144 5.96 4.25 26.20
CA ALA A 144 7.25 3.84 26.79
C ALA A 144 8.10 5.05 27.24
N PRO A 145 9.07 4.84 28.17
CA PRO A 145 10.06 5.86 28.51
C PRO A 145 10.88 6.30 27.30
N PRO A 146 11.37 7.56 27.27
CA PRO A 146 12.28 8.04 26.24
C PRO A 146 13.52 7.16 26.11
N ARG A 147 14.04 7.02 24.88
CA ARG A 147 15.22 6.20 24.57
C ARG A 147 16.02 6.82 23.45
N ARG A 148 17.36 6.63 23.50
CA ARG A 148 18.30 7.13 22.49
C ARG A 148 18.67 6.05 21.50
N PHE A 149 18.73 6.45 20.20
CA PHE A 149 19.10 5.61 19.08
C PHE A 149 20.18 6.29 18.23
N ASP A 150 20.92 5.51 17.47
CA ASP A 150 21.87 6.02 16.49
C ASP A 150 21.18 6.55 15.25
N LEU A 151 20.10 5.88 14.81
CA LEU A 151 19.29 6.21 13.63
C LEU A 151 17.80 5.98 13.92
N VAL A 152 16.94 6.77 13.27
CA VAL A 152 15.48 6.60 13.28
C VAL A 152 14.95 6.52 11.87
N ILE A 153 14.15 5.50 11.59
CA ILE A 153 13.50 5.31 10.29
C ILE A 153 11.99 5.40 10.45
N GLY A 154 11.38 6.41 9.82
CA GLY A 154 9.93 6.55 9.73
C GLY A 154 9.36 5.65 8.63
N ALA A 155 8.74 4.53 9.02
CA ALA A 155 8.01 3.60 8.16
C ALA A 155 6.52 3.54 8.54
N ASP A 156 6.01 4.63 9.14
CA ASP A 156 4.71 4.79 9.78
C ASP A 156 3.61 5.32 8.83
N GLY A 157 3.84 5.17 7.53
CA GLY A 157 2.83 5.31 6.48
C GLY A 157 2.45 6.75 6.13
N LEU A 158 1.29 6.90 5.48
CA LEU A 158 0.80 8.17 4.95
C LEU A 158 0.70 9.27 6.02
N HIS A 159 0.32 8.90 7.24
CA HIS A 159 0.15 9.83 8.38
C HIS A 159 1.35 9.85 9.32
N SER A 160 2.56 9.69 8.79
CA SER A 160 3.82 9.56 9.52
C SER A 160 4.03 10.64 10.57
N ALA A 161 4.22 10.20 11.82
CA ALA A 161 4.61 11.06 12.94
C ALA A 161 6.07 11.50 12.81
N VAL A 162 6.95 10.58 12.39
CA VAL A 162 8.37 10.86 12.14
C VAL A 162 8.53 11.94 11.07
N ARG A 163 7.78 11.82 9.94
CA ARG A 163 7.80 12.87 8.91
C ARG A 163 7.37 14.21 9.49
N ARG A 164 6.29 14.27 10.25
CA ARG A 164 5.78 15.51 10.82
C ARG A 164 6.78 16.16 11.78
N SER A 165 7.41 15.38 12.66
CA SER A 165 8.41 15.90 13.60
C SER A 165 9.69 16.40 12.93
N THR A 166 10.11 15.77 11.81
CA THR A 166 11.41 16.07 11.19
C THR A 166 11.31 17.02 10.00
N PHE A 167 10.24 16.89 9.18
CA PHE A 167 10.11 17.62 7.91
C PHE A 167 8.96 18.63 7.90
N GLY A 168 8.09 18.60 8.91
CA GLY A 168 6.94 19.49 9.04
C GLY A 168 5.60 18.89 8.59
N GLU A 169 4.59 19.74 8.50
CA GLU A 169 3.20 19.31 8.31
C GLU A 169 2.94 18.60 6.98
N ALA A 170 2.05 17.61 7.01
CA ALA A 170 1.68 16.77 5.87
C ALA A 170 1.18 17.58 4.67
N THR A 171 0.50 18.70 4.89
CA THR A 171 -0.02 19.59 3.85
C THR A 171 1.04 20.20 2.94
N ALA A 172 2.29 20.25 3.41
CA ALA A 172 3.41 20.73 2.60
C ALA A 172 3.91 19.69 1.57
N PHE A 173 3.57 18.41 1.76
CA PHE A 173 4.17 17.31 0.99
C PHE A 173 3.16 16.33 0.40
N LEU A 174 1.92 16.33 0.90
CA LEU A 174 0.86 15.44 0.44
C LEU A 174 -0.19 16.21 -0.36
N SER A 175 -0.43 15.75 -1.58
CA SER A 175 -1.50 16.26 -2.43
C SER A 175 -2.62 15.23 -2.56
N HIS A 176 -3.83 15.58 -2.12
CA HIS A 176 -5.02 14.77 -2.30
C HIS A 176 -5.36 14.63 -3.78
N GLN A 177 -5.59 13.41 -4.25
CA GLN A 177 -5.85 13.11 -5.67
C GLN A 177 -7.35 13.10 -6.01
N GLY A 178 -8.19 13.71 -5.18
CA GLY A 178 -9.63 13.81 -5.39
C GLY A 178 -10.38 12.47 -5.27
N ILE A 179 -9.84 11.52 -4.52
CA ILE A 179 -10.42 10.19 -4.34
C ILE A 179 -10.26 9.75 -2.87
N TYR A 180 -11.30 9.10 -2.35
CA TYR A 180 -11.25 8.35 -1.10
C TYR A 180 -11.48 6.87 -1.35
N VAL A 181 -10.88 6.05 -0.50
CA VAL A 181 -11.03 4.58 -0.52
C VAL A 181 -11.46 4.12 0.86
N ALA A 182 -12.48 3.26 0.89
CA ALA A 182 -12.86 2.54 2.10
C ALA A 182 -12.87 1.04 1.83
N THR A 183 -12.41 0.23 2.79
CA THR A 183 -12.48 -1.23 2.67
C THR A 183 -13.18 -1.85 3.85
N LEU A 184 -14.01 -2.85 3.54
CA LEU A 184 -14.79 -3.63 4.48
C LEU A 184 -14.52 -5.12 4.23
N ARG A 185 -14.22 -5.88 5.29
CA ARG A 185 -14.12 -7.34 5.21
C ARG A 185 -15.51 -7.96 5.20
N ILE A 186 -15.66 -8.97 4.34
CA ILE A 186 -16.90 -9.73 4.20
C ILE A 186 -16.57 -11.19 4.52
N ALA A 187 -17.30 -11.77 5.48
CA ALA A 187 -17.03 -13.12 5.95
C ALA A 187 -17.35 -14.19 4.90
N GLU A 188 -18.32 -13.92 4.03
CA GLU A 188 -18.76 -14.85 2.99
C GLU A 188 -18.10 -14.51 1.63
N PRO A 189 -17.82 -15.50 0.78
CA PRO A 189 -17.40 -15.26 -0.58
C PRO A 189 -18.53 -14.63 -1.40
N LEU A 190 -18.21 -13.68 -2.26
CA LEU A 190 -19.12 -13.03 -3.18
C LEU A 190 -18.70 -13.31 -4.62
N GLY A 191 -19.06 -14.47 -5.15
CA GLY A 191 -18.71 -14.85 -6.52
C GLY A 191 -17.62 -15.92 -6.58
N SER A 192 -16.86 -15.93 -7.67
CA SER A 192 -15.75 -16.87 -7.89
C SER A 192 -14.46 -16.35 -7.26
N ASP A 193 -13.62 -17.24 -6.71
CA ASP A 193 -12.29 -16.91 -6.19
C ASP A 193 -11.30 -16.41 -7.26
N ARG A 194 -11.68 -16.49 -8.54
CA ARG A 194 -10.86 -16.06 -9.67
C ARG A 194 -11.27 -14.73 -10.27
N GLU A 195 -12.28 -14.06 -9.71
CA GLU A 195 -12.89 -12.90 -10.33
C GLU A 195 -13.13 -11.78 -9.33
N VAL A 196 -12.61 -10.59 -9.63
CA VAL A 196 -13.00 -9.35 -8.97
C VAL A 196 -14.21 -8.78 -9.65
N LEU A 197 -15.29 -8.55 -8.91
CA LEU A 197 -16.49 -7.90 -9.42
C LEU A 197 -16.42 -6.40 -9.17
N ILE A 198 -16.62 -5.58 -10.21
CA ILE A 198 -16.53 -4.12 -10.11
C ILE A 198 -17.84 -3.50 -10.61
N TYR A 199 -18.52 -2.79 -9.75
CA TYR A 199 -19.67 -1.97 -10.08
C TYR A 199 -19.26 -0.50 -10.14
N ASN A 200 -19.61 0.19 -11.23
CA ASN A 200 -19.31 1.60 -11.42
C ASN A 200 -20.54 2.43 -11.68
N THR A 201 -20.59 3.60 -11.08
CA THR A 201 -21.37 4.75 -11.51
C THR A 201 -20.45 5.96 -11.68
N PRO A 202 -20.88 7.07 -12.29
CA PRO A 202 -20.00 8.23 -12.45
C PRO A 202 -19.36 8.67 -11.13
N GLY A 203 -18.02 8.67 -11.10
CA GLY A 203 -17.24 9.05 -9.94
C GLY A 203 -17.23 8.06 -8.76
N ARG A 204 -17.80 6.86 -8.91
CA ARG A 204 -17.86 5.84 -7.85
C ARG A 204 -17.54 4.46 -8.37
N ALA A 205 -16.93 3.65 -7.53
CA ALA A 205 -16.69 2.23 -7.79
C ALA A 205 -16.85 1.43 -6.49
N LEU A 206 -17.50 0.28 -6.60
CA LEU A 206 -17.47 -0.76 -5.59
C LEU A 206 -16.81 -1.98 -6.22
N ALA A 207 -15.65 -2.39 -5.70
CA ALA A 207 -14.98 -3.62 -6.08
C ALA A 207 -15.14 -4.66 -4.98
N VAL A 208 -15.43 -5.91 -5.35
CA VAL A 208 -15.47 -7.03 -4.43
C VAL A 208 -14.38 -8.01 -4.83
N HIS A 209 -13.40 -8.15 -3.95
CA HIS A 209 -12.23 -9.00 -4.11
C HIS A 209 -12.38 -10.29 -3.31
N PRO A 210 -12.21 -11.46 -3.91
CA PRO A 210 -12.16 -12.72 -3.18
C PRO A 210 -10.84 -12.85 -2.41
N THR A 211 -10.89 -13.41 -1.21
CA THR A 211 -9.73 -13.61 -0.32
C THR A 211 -9.85 -14.95 0.43
N GLY A 212 -9.64 -16.08 -0.27
CA GLY A 212 -9.60 -17.41 0.36
C GLY A 212 -10.88 -17.78 1.14
N GLY A 213 -12.02 -17.86 0.46
CA GLY A 213 -13.33 -18.19 1.07
C GLY A 213 -14.01 -17.01 1.76
N ARG A 214 -13.41 -15.82 1.71
CA ARG A 214 -13.94 -14.54 2.20
C ARG A 214 -13.91 -13.52 1.08
N ALA A 215 -14.31 -12.28 1.34
CA ALA A 215 -14.15 -11.19 0.40
C ALA A 215 -13.80 -9.88 1.09
N VAL A 216 -13.28 -8.93 0.31
CA VAL A 216 -13.11 -7.54 0.70
C VAL A 216 -13.90 -6.67 -0.26
N ALA A 217 -14.80 -5.85 0.27
CA ALA A 217 -15.45 -4.79 -0.48
C ALA A 217 -14.60 -3.52 -0.41
N ALA A 218 -14.24 -2.98 -1.56
CA ALA A 218 -13.52 -1.72 -1.68
C ALA A 218 -14.42 -0.68 -2.35
N PHE A 219 -14.79 0.32 -1.60
CA PHE A 219 -15.51 1.49 -2.08
C PHE A 219 -14.49 2.55 -2.47
N MET A 220 -14.64 3.10 -3.64
CA MET A 220 -13.81 4.20 -4.14
C MET A 220 -14.71 5.29 -4.70
N PHE A 221 -14.50 6.53 -4.30
CA PHE A 221 -15.31 7.64 -4.79
C PHE A 221 -14.52 8.92 -4.93
N ARG A 222 -14.91 9.72 -5.93
CA ARG A 222 -14.32 11.03 -6.18
C ARG A 222 -14.92 12.06 -5.24
N HIS A 223 -14.04 12.82 -4.58
CA HIS A 223 -14.41 13.93 -3.69
C HIS A 223 -13.27 14.93 -3.61
N GLN A 224 -13.53 16.22 -3.76
CA GLN A 224 -12.48 17.25 -3.83
C GLN A 224 -11.73 17.48 -2.50
N GLY A 225 -12.25 16.99 -1.41
CA GLY A 225 -11.65 17.06 -0.08
C GLY A 225 -12.73 17.08 1.00
N ILE A 226 -12.51 16.41 2.10
CA ILE A 226 -13.35 16.43 3.28
C ILE A 226 -12.81 17.53 4.20
N PRO A 227 -13.53 18.65 4.43
CA PRO A 227 -13.06 19.72 5.30
C PRO A 227 -12.74 19.19 6.69
N GLY A 228 -11.56 19.51 7.24
CA GLY A 228 -11.14 19.01 8.55
C GLY A 228 -11.04 17.47 8.61
N TYR A 229 -10.56 16.84 7.54
CA TYR A 229 -10.35 15.40 7.50
C TYR A 229 -9.40 14.95 8.61
N ASP A 230 -9.89 14.06 9.48
CA ASP A 230 -9.08 13.35 10.47
C ASP A 230 -9.19 11.84 10.16
N HIS A 231 -8.06 11.22 9.86
CA HIS A 231 -7.97 9.79 9.56
C HIS A 231 -8.35 8.86 10.73
N ARG A 232 -8.64 9.42 11.91
CA ARG A 232 -9.06 8.69 13.11
C ARG A 232 -10.56 8.74 13.37
N ASP A 233 -11.29 9.66 12.70
CA ASP A 233 -12.73 9.85 12.91
C ASP A 233 -13.55 8.82 12.12
N THR A 234 -13.59 7.58 12.63
CA THR A 234 -14.26 6.44 11.99
C THR A 234 -15.75 6.71 11.77
N GLU A 235 -16.43 7.37 12.69
CA GLU A 235 -17.87 7.66 12.57
C GLU A 235 -18.15 8.67 11.45
N ARG A 236 -17.30 9.65 11.28
CA ARG A 236 -17.37 10.57 10.15
C ARG A 236 -17.09 9.86 8.82
N HIS A 237 -16.12 8.95 8.81
CA HIS A 237 -15.79 8.13 7.64
C HIS A 237 -16.99 7.28 7.21
N LYS A 238 -17.67 6.60 8.14
CA LYS A 238 -18.90 5.84 7.87
C LYS A 238 -19.98 6.73 7.25
N ARG A 239 -20.27 7.88 7.88
CA ARG A 239 -21.27 8.83 7.35
C ARG A 239 -20.94 9.30 5.94
N THR A 240 -19.69 9.73 5.70
CA THR A 240 -19.25 10.20 4.37
C THR A 240 -19.36 9.10 3.31
N LEU A 241 -18.99 7.85 3.65
CA LEU A 241 -19.11 6.71 2.76
C LEU A 241 -20.58 6.41 2.43
N ILE A 242 -21.44 6.39 3.43
CA ILE A 242 -22.88 6.14 3.27
C ILE A 242 -23.50 7.21 2.38
N GLU A 243 -23.25 8.49 2.66
CA GLU A 243 -23.72 9.59 1.82
C GLU A 243 -23.26 9.48 0.37
N ALA A 244 -22.00 9.09 0.15
CA ALA A 244 -21.46 8.93 -1.18
C ALA A 244 -22.12 7.80 -1.98
N PHE A 245 -22.71 6.79 -1.33
CA PHE A 245 -23.21 5.58 -1.99
C PHE A 245 -24.70 5.28 -1.78
N THR A 246 -25.47 6.14 -1.08
CA THR A 246 -26.87 5.90 -0.70
C THR A 246 -27.77 5.51 -1.87
N ASP A 247 -27.61 6.15 -3.04
CA ASP A 247 -28.49 5.93 -4.21
C ASP A 247 -27.91 4.92 -5.21
N GLN A 248 -27.02 4.03 -4.78
CA GLN A 248 -26.39 3.09 -5.67
C GLN A 248 -27.09 1.74 -5.68
N GLY A 249 -26.99 1.03 -6.82
CA GLY A 249 -27.58 -0.29 -7.00
C GLY A 249 -26.66 -1.46 -6.63
N TRP A 250 -26.96 -2.63 -7.23
CA TRP A 250 -26.25 -3.89 -7.00
C TRP A 250 -26.23 -4.25 -5.50
N ARG A 251 -25.11 -4.60 -4.96
CA ARG A 251 -24.95 -4.99 -3.55
C ARG A 251 -24.61 -3.83 -2.60
N VAL A 252 -24.61 -2.59 -3.12
CA VAL A 252 -24.26 -1.41 -2.31
C VAL A 252 -25.15 -1.28 -1.08
N PRO A 253 -26.51 -1.38 -1.14
CA PRO A 253 -27.36 -1.22 0.05
C PRO A 253 -26.98 -2.20 1.18
N GLU A 254 -26.84 -3.48 0.86
CA GLU A 254 -26.44 -4.54 1.81
C GLU A 254 -25.09 -4.25 2.46
N LEU A 255 -24.11 -3.79 1.66
CA LEU A 255 -22.78 -3.51 2.16
C LEU A 255 -22.71 -2.22 2.98
N LEU A 256 -23.57 -1.24 2.70
CA LEU A 256 -23.70 -0.04 3.54
C LEU A 256 -24.31 -0.37 4.91
N ASP A 257 -25.22 -1.34 5.00
CA ASP A 257 -25.71 -1.81 6.29
C ASP A 257 -24.56 -2.38 7.13
N ARG A 258 -23.71 -3.23 6.52
CA ARG A 258 -22.51 -3.73 7.19
C ARG A 258 -21.50 -2.64 7.56
N VAL A 259 -21.40 -1.56 6.78
CA VAL A 259 -20.56 -0.40 7.12
C VAL A 259 -21.06 0.30 8.40
N ARG A 260 -22.38 0.37 8.63
CA ARG A 260 -22.95 0.96 9.86
C ARG A 260 -22.54 0.15 11.10
N ASP A 261 -22.52 -1.18 10.97
CA ASP A 261 -22.37 -2.11 12.09
C ASP A 261 -20.90 -2.49 12.39
N THR A 262 -19.95 -2.17 11.48
CA THR A 262 -18.54 -2.59 11.66
C THR A 262 -17.73 -1.57 12.46
N ASP A 263 -16.82 -2.08 13.30
CA ASP A 263 -15.75 -1.28 13.90
C ASP A 263 -14.42 -1.40 13.12
N ASP A 264 -14.36 -2.26 12.10
CA ASP A 264 -13.16 -2.51 11.28
C ASP A 264 -13.33 -1.95 9.85
N LEU A 265 -13.64 -0.66 9.75
CA LEU A 265 -13.65 0.07 8.49
C LEU A 265 -12.28 0.73 8.27
N PHE A 266 -11.62 0.37 7.19
CA PHE A 266 -10.51 1.20 6.69
C PHE A 266 -11.08 2.33 5.82
N PHE A 267 -10.61 3.54 6.04
CA PHE A 267 -10.96 4.69 5.21
C PHE A 267 -9.75 5.63 5.11
N ASP A 268 -9.35 5.98 3.89
CA ASP A 268 -8.28 6.95 3.70
C ASP A 268 -8.42 7.70 2.36
N SER A 269 -7.70 8.80 2.27
CA SER A 269 -7.56 9.58 1.05
C SER A 269 -6.52 8.96 0.12
N VAL A 270 -6.78 9.01 -1.18
CA VAL A 270 -5.74 8.78 -2.18
C VAL A 270 -4.90 10.03 -2.27
N SER A 271 -3.65 9.91 -1.82
CA SER A 271 -2.71 11.02 -1.76
C SER A 271 -1.42 10.69 -2.48
N LYS A 272 -0.82 11.70 -3.09
CA LYS A 272 0.52 11.64 -3.67
C LYS A 272 1.47 12.34 -2.71
N GLY A 273 2.54 11.67 -2.31
CA GLY A 273 3.58 12.22 -1.45
C GLY A 273 4.81 12.61 -2.25
N GLU A 274 5.19 13.89 -2.20
CA GLU A 274 6.37 14.44 -2.89
C GLU A 274 7.20 15.25 -1.90
N LEU A 275 8.17 14.58 -1.28
CA LEU A 275 9.12 15.23 -0.41
C LEU A 275 10.39 15.61 -1.20
N PRO A 276 10.98 16.80 -0.97
CA PRO A 276 12.22 17.21 -1.62
C PRO A 276 13.42 16.34 -1.23
N ARG A 277 13.39 15.80 -0.01
CA ARG A 277 14.40 14.87 0.54
C ARG A 277 13.72 13.86 1.46
N TRP A 278 14.29 12.65 1.57
CA TRP A 278 13.76 11.58 2.43
C TRP A 278 14.57 11.37 3.70
N SER A 279 15.57 12.18 3.95
CA SER A 279 16.36 12.12 5.17
C SER A 279 16.77 13.51 5.67
N ASP A 280 16.97 13.61 6.97
CA ASP A 280 17.50 14.77 7.65
C ASP A 280 18.34 14.33 8.85
N GLY A 281 19.66 14.61 8.79
CA GLY A 281 20.59 14.17 9.81
C GLY A 281 20.57 12.65 9.99
N ARG A 282 20.08 12.20 11.14
CA ARG A 282 20.00 10.78 11.56
C ARG A 282 18.64 10.14 11.37
N VAL A 283 17.70 10.87 10.75
CA VAL A 283 16.34 10.42 10.49
C VAL A 283 16.14 10.21 9.00
N ALA A 284 15.56 9.06 8.61
CA ALA A 284 15.15 8.79 7.24
C ALA A 284 13.72 8.26 7.18
N LEU A 285 13.10 8.38 6.01
CA LEU A 285 11.73 7.92 5.74
C LEU A 285 11.71 6.75 4.75
N LEU A 286 10.73 5.87 4.91
CA LEU A 286 10.54 4.68 4.08
C LEU A 286 9.07 4.47 3.72
N GLY A 287 8.81 3.96 2.52
CA GLY A 287 7.46 3.63 2.05
C GLY A 287 6.57 4.86 1.95
N ASP A 288 5.30 4.76 2.35
CA ASP A 288 4.34 5.86 2.23
C ASP A 288 4.70 7.08 3.10
N ALA A 289 5.58 6.93 4.09
CA ALA A 289 6.12 8.06 4.84
C ALA A 289 7.04 8.93 3.98
N ALA A 290 7.81 8.33 3.06
CA ALA A 290 8.71 9.01 2.14
C ALA A 290 8.04 9.41 0.83
N SER A 291 7.26 8.49 0.25
CA SER A 291 6.67 8.62 -1.09
C SER A 291 5.40 7.80 -1.19
N CYS A 292 4.27 8.42 -0.94
CA CYS A 292 2.98 7.73 -1.10
C CYS A 292 2.58 7.67 -2.57
N VAL A 293 2.37 6.44 -3.05
CA VAL A 293 1.82 6.14 -4.37
C VAL A 293 0.57 5.29 -4.15
N SER A 294 -0.54 5.94 -3.85
CA SER A 294 -1.78 5.25 -3.51
C SER A 294 -2.61 4.99 -4.76
N LEU A 295 -2.98 3.77 -5.07
CA LEU A 295 -4.19 3.23 -5.71
C LEU A 295 -4.02 1.85 -6.40
N PHE A 296 -2.83 1.39 -6.80
CA PHE A 296 -2.69 0.24 -7.72
C PHE A 296 -1.74 -0.85 -7.25
N GLY A 297 -1.56 -1.01 -5.93
CA GLY A 297 -0.70 -2.08 -5.40
C GLY A 297 0.80 -1.82 -5.51
N ASP A 298 1.25 -0.82 -6.25
CA ASP A 298 2.67 -0.50 -6.39
C ASP A 298 3.32 -0.09 -5.07
N GLY A 299 2.59 0.55 -4.15
CA GLY A 299 3.10 0.97 -2.84
C GLY A 299 3.74 -0.16 -2.02
N THR A 300 3.17 -1.35 -2.07
CA THR A 300 3.70 -2.54 -1.41
C THR A 300 5.04 -2.98 -2.01
N THR A 301 5.10 -3.13 -3.33
CA THR A 301 6.33 -3.45 -4.05
C THR A 301 7.43 -2.43 -3.77
N LEU A 302 7.10 -1.13 -3.79
CA LEU A 302 8.04 -0.05 -3.52
C LEU A 302 8.51 -0.06 -2.05
N ALA A 303 7.63 -0.34 -1.09
CA ALA A 303 8.00 -0.41 0.31
C ALA A 303 8.99 -1.57 0.59
N ILE A 304 8.77 -2.75 0.00
CA ILE A 304 9.67 -3.91 0.12
C ILE A 304 11.02 -3.60 -0.54
N ALA A 305 11.02 -3.13 -1.79
CA ALA A 305 12.25 -2.81 -2.51
C ALA A 305 13.03 -1.67 -1.85
N GLY A 306 12.34 -0.64 -1.36
CA GLY A 306 12.94 0.48 -0.66
C GLY A 306 13.57 0.08 0.67
N ALA A 307 12.93 -0.81 1.43
CA ALA A 307 13.47 -1.36 2.67
C ALA A 307 14.79 -2.11 2.43
N TYR A 308 14.84 -2.94 1.41
CA TYR A 308 16.06 -3.64 1.02
C TYR A 308 17.16 -2.67 0.57
N THR A 309 16.82 -1.69 -0.29
CA THR A 309 17.77 -0.68 -0.78
C THR A 309 18.36 0.15 0.36
N LEU A 310 17.53 0.52 1.37
CA LEU A 310 17.99 1.25 2.55
C LEU A 310 18.92 0.39 3.42
N ALA A 311 18.54 -0.88 3.64
CA ALA A 311 19.37 -1.81 4.41
C ALA A 311 20.73 -2.07 3.72
N GLU A 312 20.75 -2.23 2.39
CA GLU A 312 22.01 -2.34 1.61
C GLU A 312 22.88 -1.10 1.79
N ALA A 313 22.29 0.08 1.63
CA ALA A 313 23.03 1.35 1.73
C ALA A 313 23.66 1.53 3.12
N LEU A 314 22.90 1.26 4.20
CA LEU A 314 23.40 1.35 5.58
C LEU A 314 24.49 0.31 5.91
N THR A 315 24.48 -0.82 5.21
CA THR A 315 25.50 -1.85 5.38
C THR A 315 26.78 -1.55 4.62
N ALA A 316 26.66 -0.93 3.43
CA ALA A 316 27.81 -0.57 2.60
C ALA A 316 28.62 0.60 3.22
N ASP A 317 27.92 1.56 3.84
CA ASP A 317 28.53 2.75 4.47
C ASP A 317 28.13 2.83 5.96
N PRO A 318 28.60 1.91 6.80
CA PRO A 318 28.14 1.82 8.19
C PRO A 318 28.55 3.04 9.04
N ASP A 319 29.58 3.76 8.68
CA ASP A 319 30.08 4.92 9.42
C ASP A 319 29.55 6.27 8.89
N ASP A 320 29.13 6.33 7.62
CA ASP A 320 28.51 7.52 7.00
C ASP A 320 27.02 7.26 6.64
N HIS A 321 26.16 7.35 7.65
CA HIS A 321 24.72 7.19 7.48
C HIS A 321 24.12 8.23 6.54
N GLN A 322 24.72 9.43 6.43
CA GLN A 322 24.22 10.46 5.53
C GLN A 322 24.49 10.09 4.06
N ALA A 323 25.66 9.53 3.75
CA ALA A 323 25.95 8.98 2.43
C ALA A 323 25.04 7.81 2.11
N ALA A 324 24.80 6.91 3.09
CA ALA A 324 23.89 5.78 2.96
C ALA A 324 22.46 6.25 2.64
N PHE A 325 21.94 7.24 3.36
CA PHE A 325 20.60 7.79 3.11
C PHE A 325 20.48 8.45 1.74
N ARG A 326 21.48 9.25 1.33
CA ARG A 326 21.51 9.85 -0.03
C ARG A 326 21.57 8.77 -1.11
N ASN A 327 22.33 7.70 -0.90
CA ASN A 327 22.42 6.58 -1.84
C ASN A 327 21.08 5.83 -1.96
N TYR A 328 20.44 5.51 -0.82
CA TYR A 328 19.11 4.94 -0.77
C TYR A 328 18.12 5.79 -1.56
N GLU A 329 18.00 7.07 -1.24
CA GLU A 329 17.05 7.98 -1.88
C GLU A 329 17.27 8.06 -3.40
N ARG A 330 18.51 8.28 -3.85
CA ARG A 330 18.86 8.35 -5.27
C ARG A 330 18.47 7.07 -6.03
N ARG A 331 18.78 5.90 -5.47
CA ARG A 331 18.49 4.60 -6.10
C ARG A 331 16.98 4.33 -6.13
N HIS A 332 16.29 4.62 -5.06
CA HIS A 332 14.89 4.28 -4.93
C HIS A 332 13.96 5.25 -5.64
N ARG A 333 14.30 6.53 -5.78
CA ARG A 333 13.54 7.51 -6.57
C ARG A 333 13.37 7.08 -8.03
N VAL A 334 14.36 6.46 -8.62
CA VAL A 334 14.29 5.96 -10.01
C VAL A 334 13.11 5.02 -10.24
N VAL A 335 12.74 4.22 -9.24
CA VAL A 335 11.61 3.29 -9.35
C VAL A 335 10.29 3.89 -8.84
N VAL A 336 10.35 4.89 -7.96
CA VAL A 336 9.17 5.56 -7.40
C VAL A 336 8.58 6.60 -8.36
N GLU A 337 9.39 7.48 -8.94
CA GLU A 337 8.93 8.63 -9.73
C GLU A 337 8.04 8.25 -10.93
N PRO A 338 8.34 7.20 -11.72
CA PRO A 338 7.45 6.77 -12.79
C PRO A 338 6.06 6.36 -12.30
N LYS A 339 5.96 5.82 -11.07
CA LYS A 339 4.70 5.36 -10.48
C LYS A 339 3.84 6.52 -9.96
N LEU A 340 4.47 7.58 -9.46
CA LEU A 340 3.77 8.81 -9.05
C LEU A 340 2.97 9.43 -10.20
N ASN A 341 3.46 9.31 -11.42
CA ASN A 341 2.81 9.88 -12.61
C ASN A 341 1.64 9.05 -13.15
N GLY A 342 1.50 7.79 -12.74
CA GLY A 342 0.45 6.86 -13.21
C GLY A 342 -0.91 7.00 -12.53
N VAL A 343 -1.00 7.66 -11.38
CA VAL A 343 -2.19 7.69 -10.51
C VAL A 343 -3.43 8.23 -11.22
N THR A 344 -3.29 9.31 -12.00
CA THR A 344 -4.42 9.95 -12.71
C THR A 344 -5.02 9.06 -13.79
N ALA A 345 -4.17 8.40 -14.60
CA ALA A 345 -4.63 7.49 -15.66
C ALA A 345 -5.36 6.28 -15.10
N ALA A 346 -4.83 5.75 -14.05
CA ALA A 346 -5.39 4.62 -13.33
C ALA A 346 -6.72 4.96 -12.64
N ALA A 347 -6.84 6.13 -12.04
CA ALA A 347 -8.10 6.63 -11.49
C ALA A 347 -9.17 6.83 -12.57
N ALA A 348 -8.78 7.23 -13.78
CA ALA A 348 -9.71 7.35 -14.91
C ALA A 348 -10.24 5.98 -15.37
N LEU A 349 -9.44 4.93 -15.28
CA LEU A 349 -9.83 3.56 -15.61
C LEU A 349 -10.78 2.94 -14.58
N LEU A 350 -10.44 3.02 -13.30
CA LEU A 350 -11.21 2.37 -12.24
C LEU A 350 -12.45 3.16 -11.81
N ILE A 351 -12.35 4.49 -11.80
CA ILE A 351 -13.40 5.39 -11.29
C ILE A 351 -13.69 6.47 -12.34
N PRO A 352 -14.23 6.10 -13.53
CA PRO A 352 -14.56 7.08 -14.55
C PRO A 352 -15.53 8.13 -14.02
N ALA A 353 -15.26 9.42 -14.27
CA ALA A 353 -16.06 10.52 -13.74
C ALA A 353 -17.44 10.66 -14.42
N THR A 354 -17.64 10.05 -15.60
CA THR A 354 -18.83 10.23 -16.44
C THR A 354 -19.38 8.91 -16.96
N ARG A 355 -20.67 8.88 -17.32
CA ARG A 355 -21.30 7.73 -18.00
C ARG A 355 -20.61 7.41 -19.32
N ALA A 356 -20.21 8.42 -20.08
CA ALA A 356 -19.47 8.25 -21.34
C ALA A 356 -18.11 7.58 -21.09
N GLY A 357 -17.38 8.00 -20.04
CA GLY A 357 -16.11 7.37 -19.65
C GLY A 357 -16.26 5.90 -19.29
N ILE A 358 -17.33 5.54 -18.56
CA ILE A 358 -17.66 4.12 -18.27
C ILE A 358 -17.93 3.34 -19.57
N ALA A 359 -18.72 3.90 -20.48
CA ALA A 359 -19.06 3.26 -21.75
C ALA A 359 -17.81 3.06 -22.65
N ILE A 360 -16.96 4.08 -22.76
CA ILE A 360 -15.70 4.02 -23.51
C ILE A 360 -14.77 2.95 -22.92
N ARG A 361 -14.56 2.93 -21.60
CA ARG A 361 -13.77 1.91 -20.94
C ARG A 361 -14.31 0.51 -21.21
N ASN A 362 -15.64 0.29 -21.06
CA ASN A 362 -16.26 -1.01 -21.29
C ASN A 362 -16.16 -1.45 -22.77
N ALA A 363 -16.23 -0.52 -23.72
CA ALA A 363 -16.01 -0.81 -25.13
C ALA A 363 -14.54 -1.18 -25.40
N ALA A 364 -13.59 -0.41 -24.85
CA ALA A 364 -12.16 -0.65 -25.02
C ALA A 364 -11.75 -2.03 -24.48
N THR A 365 -12.27 -2.46 -23.33
CA THR A 365 -11.96 -3.78 -22.75
C THR A 365 -12.49 -4.94 -23.57
N ARG A 366 -13.54 -4.75 -24.38
CA ARG A 366 -14.06 -5.76 -25.32
C ARG A 366 -13.17 -5.92 -26.55
N VAL A 367 -12.51 -4.85 -26.98
CA VAL A 367 -11.71 -4.81 -28.22
C VAL A 367 -10.23 -5.14 -27.93
N ALA A 368 -9.72 -4.86 -26.73
CA ALA A 368 -8.34 -5.07 -26.35
C ALA A 368 -7.81 -6.51 -26.62
N PRO A 369 -8.55 -7.60 -26.33
CA PRO A 369 -8.09 -8.96 -26.62
C PRO A 369 -7.84 -9.19 -28.12
N ALA A 370 -8.71 -8.64 -28.99
CA ALA A 370 -8.57 -8.76 -30.44
C ALA A 370 -7.33 -8.02 -30.98
N ILE A 371 -7.03 -6.83 -30.43
CA ILE A 371 -5.84 -6.05 -30.81
C ILE A 371 -4.55 -6.77 -30.38
N THR A 372 -4.53 -7.38 -29.18
CA THR A 372 -3.38 -8.13 -28.69
C THR A 372 -3.15 -9.39 -29.54
N ALA A 373 -4.20 -10.10 -29.91
CA ALA A 373 -4.12 -11.26 -30.79
C ALA A 373 -3.59 -10.87 -32.19
N LEU A 374 -4.05 -9.76 -32.77
CA LEU A 374 -3.57 -9.26 -34.07
C LEU A 374 -2.09 -8.79 -34.03
N ARG A 375 -1.63 -8.25 -32.90
CA ARG A 375 -0.21 -7.88 -32.73
C ARG A 375 0.69 -9.11 -32.55
N GLY A 376 0.18 -10.17 -31.93
CA GLY A 376 0.90 -11.47 -31.80
C GLY A 376 1.12 -12.16 -33.15
N LEU A 377 0.15 -12.02 -34.07
CA LEU A 377 0.24 -12.58 -35.44
C LEU A 377 1.21 -11.81 -36.37
N ARG A 378 1.61 -10.60 -36.02
CA ARG A 378 2.53 -9.74 -36.80
C ARG A 378 4.00 -9.80 -36.39
N ARG A 379 4.39 -10.66 -35.43
CA ARG A 379 5.80 -10.91 -35.17
C ARG A 379 6.27 -11.95 -36.20
N PRO A 380 7.16 -11.61 -37.14
CA PRO A 380 7.80 -12.59 -38.01
C PRO A 380 8.63 -13.52 -37.13
N ALA A 381 8.53 -14.81 -37.40
CA ALA A 381 9.46 -15.79 -36.86
C ALA A 381 10.89 -15.37 -37.27
N ALA A 382 11.72 -15.08 -36.28
CA ALA A 382 13.16 -14.91 -36.44
C ALA A 382 13.87 -16.20 -36.07
#